data_282b3997e52ffa3e1be27b37a21cd6b6
#
_entry.id   282b3997e52ffa3e1be27b37a21cd6b6
#
_cell.length_a   1.000
_cell.length_b   1.000
_cell.length_c   1.000
_cell.angle_alpha   90.00
_cell.angle_beta   90.00
_cell.angle_gamma   90.00
#
_symmetry.space_group_name_H-M   'P 1'
#
loop_
_entity.id
_entity.type
_entity.pdbx_description
1 polymer ?
#
loop_
_entity_poly.entity_id
_entity_poly.type
_entity_poly.pdbx_seq_one_letter_code
_entity_poly.pdbx_strand_id
1 'polypeptide(L)'
;MSTKNYRFETLQLHVGQEQADPATDARAVPIYQTTSYVFRNSQHAADRFGLRDAGNIYGRLTNSTQGVFEDRVAALEGGVAGLAVASGAAAITYALQNIAQNGDHIVAADNLYGGSYNLITHTLATQGITNTIININDLEALEAAIQPNTKVVYAETFGNPNSDVLDLEGVAAVAHRHGIPFIVDNTFGTPYLIRPLEHGADIVVHSATKFLGGHGTSLGGVIVDGGKFDWKANPGKFPTLAKPDPSYHGIVFADAVGAAAYVTRIRAVLLRDTGAAISPFNAFILLQGVETLSLRVERHVENALKVVDFLSKHPKVAAVHHPALENHHDHKLYQKYFPGGGGSIFTFEVKGGQEEAWRFIDALQIFSLLANVADVKSLVIHPYTTTHSQLSPEELAEQHITSATIRLSIGTEHIDDIIEDLAQALDKI
;
A
#
# COMPACT_ATOMS: atom_id res chain seq x y z
N MET A 1 17.89 -12.67 -13.44
CA MET A 1 17.85 -12.63 -11.95
C MET A 1 18.92 -13.56 -11.40
N SER A 2 19.64 -13.14 -10.37
CA SER A 2 20.61 -13.98 -9.68
C SER A 2 19.92 -15.22 -9.11
N THR A 3 20.53 -16.41 -9.29
CA THR A 3 20.05 -17.68 -8.73
C THR A 3 20.26 -17.78 -7.21
N LYS A 4 20.79 -16.75 -6.56
CA LYS A 4 21.03 -16.69 -5.12
C LYS A 4 19.80 -16.16 -4.39
N ASN A 5 19.36 -16.91 -3.39
CA ASN A 5 18.26 -16.51 -2.51
C ASN A 5 18.82 -15.58 -1.41
N TYR A 6 18.91 -14.28 -1.71
CA TYR A 6 19.38 -13.27 -0.76
C TYR A 6 18.32 -12.97 0.32
N ARG A 7 18.78 -12.50 1.50
CA ARG A 7 17.92 -12.00 2.57
C ARG A 7 17.38 -10.61 2.21
N PHE A 8 16.35 -10.18 2.93
CA PHE A 8 15.63 -8.91 2.69
C PHE A 8 16.58 -7.71 2.58
N GLU A 9 17.49 -7.56 3.55
CA GLU A 9 18.44 -6.44 3.64
C GLU A 9 19.40 -6.38 2.44
N THR A 10 19.71 -7.53 1.85
CA THR A 10 20.51 -7.59 0.62
C THR A 10 19.67 -7.28 -0.61
N LEU A 11 18.44 -7.81 -0.67
CA LEU A 11 17.51 -7.52 -1.77
C LEU A 11 17.18 -6.02 -1.85
N GLN A 12 16.91 -5.37 -0.70
CA GLN A 12 16.56 -3.94 -0.68
C GLN A 12 17.67 -3.02 -1.19
N LEU A 13 18.92 -3.51 -1.22
CA LEU A 13 20.09 -2.74 -1.67
C LEU A 13 20.49 -3.04 -3.12
N HIS A 14 20.23 -4.25 -3.62
CA HIS A 14 20.89 -4.73 -4.84
C HIS A 14 19.95 -5.07 -6.00
N VAL A 15 18.70 -5.45 -5.76
CA VAL A 15 17.79 -5.85 -6.86
C VAL A 15 17.57 -4.70 -7.84
N GLY A 16 17.68 -5.01 -9.14
CA GLY A 16 17.60 -4.04 -10.23
C GLY A 16 18.88 -3.25 -10.45
N GLN A 17 19.91 -3.49 -9.61
CA GLN A 17 21.21 -2.77 -9.61
C GLN A 17 22.38 -3.75 -9.35
N GLU A 18 22.25 -4.99 -9.77
CA GLU A 18 23.28 -6.03 -9.55
C GLU A 18 24.57 -5.72 -10.30
N GLN A 19 24.46 -4.96 -11.38
CA GLN A 19 25.58 -4.47 -12.18
C GLN A 19 25.62 -2.94 -12.17
N ALA A 20 26.80 -2.36 -12.35
CA ALA A 20 26.96 -0.95 -12.61
C ALA A 20 26.22 -0.53 -13.90
N ASP A 21 25.90 0.74 -14.07
CA ASP A 21 25.32 1.25 -15.30
C ASP A 21 26.23 0.92 -16.49
N PRO A 22 25.73 0.22 -17.53
CA PRO A 22 26.60 -0.28 -18.62
C PRO A 22 27.15 0.81 -19.53
N ALA A 23 26.60 2.03 -19.45
CA ALA A 23 27.05 3.14 -20.30
C ALA A 23 28.11 4.02 -19.61
N THR A 24 28.11 4.06 -18.28
CA THR A 24 28.94 5.01 -17.52
C THR A 24 29.74 4.38 -16.38
N ASP A 25 29.56 3.09 -16.11
CA ASP A 25 30.11 2.39 -14.94
C ASP A 25 29.65 2.98 -13.58
N ALA A 26 28.60 3.80 -13.57
CA ALA A 26 28.09 4.42 -12.35
C ALA A 26 27.59 3.37 -11.37
N ARG A 27 28.04 3.46 -10.11
CA ARG A 27 27.61 2.55 -9.03
C ARG A 27 26.19 2.91 -8.54
N ALA A 28 25.87 4.20 -8.43
CA ALA A 28 24.53 4.65 -8.09
C ALA A 28 23.59 4.49 -9.29
N VAL A 29 22.28 4.30 -9.03
CA VAL A 29 21.28 4.28 -10.10
C VAL A 29 21.22 5.65 -10.78
N PRO A 30 21.47 5.76 -12.10
CA PRO A 30 21.36 7.04 -12.80
C PRO A 30 19.91 7.53 -12.86
N ILE A 31 19.71 8.84 -12.82
CA ILE A 31 18.40 9.47 -13.06
C ILE A 31 18.25 9.75 -14.55
N TYR A 32 17.49 8.90 -15.24
CA TYR A 32 17.19 9.07 -16.66
C TYR A 32 16.01 10.02 -16.87
N GLN A 33 16.27 11.31 -16.78
CA GLN A 33 15.26 12.37 -16.96
C GLN A 33 15.05 12.62 -18.46
N THR A 34 14.28 11.75 -19.11
CA THR A 34 13.96 11.83 -20.53
C THR A 34 12.53 11.44 -20.82
N THR A 35 11.92 12.03 -21.86
CA THR A 35 10.58 11.69 -22.33
C THR A 35 10.57 10.54 -23.32
N SER A 36 11.62 10.39 -24.14
CA SER A 36 11.64 9.48 -25.29
C SER A 36 13.00 8.86 -25.51
N TYR A 37 12.99 7.73 -26.25
CA TYR A 37 14.17 6.93 -26.53
C TYR A 37 14.30 6.70 -28.02
N VAL A 38 15.53 6.72 -28.55
CA VAL A 38 15.82 6.58 -29.97
C VAL A 38 15.83 5.10 -30.36
N PHE A 39 15.18 4.78 -31.48
CA PHE A 39 15.23 3.46 -32.07
C PHE A 39 16.39 3.35 -33.06
N ARG A 40 16.97 2.16 -33.19
CA ARG A 40 18.09 1.88 -34.13
C ARG A 40 17.67 1.98 -35.59
N ASN A 41 16.44 1.58 -35.91
CA ASN A 41 15.82 1.64 -37.23
C ASN A 41 14.30 1.43 -37.11
N SER A 42 13.57 1.51 -38.23
CA SER A 42 12.11 1.37 -38.27
C SER A 42 11.62 -0.02 -37.81
N GLN A 43 12.36 -1.09 -38.13
CA GLN A 43 12.01 -2.45 -37.68
C GLN A 43 12.11 -2.57 -36.14
N HIS A 44 13.17 -2.04 -35.55
CA HIS A 44 13.33 -1.99 -34.10
C HIS A 44 12.18 -1.22 -33.43
N ALA A 45 11.76 -0.10 -33.99
CA ALA A 45 10.60 0.64 -33.50
C ALA A 45 9.32 -0.21 -33.58
N ALA A 46 9.06 -0.87 -34.71
CA ALA A 46 7.90 -1.74 -34.88
C ALA A 46 7.90 -2.93 -33.90
N ASP A 47 9.06 -3.50 -33.60
CA ASP A 47 9.20 -4.62 -32.67
C ASP A 47 8.94 -4.20 -31.22
N ARG A 48 9.42 -3.01 -30.82
CA ARG A 48 9.13 -2.40 -29.50
C ARG A 48 7.63 -2.17 -29.31
N PHE A 49 6.97 -1.52 -30.26
CA PHE A 49 5.52 -1.26 -30.19
C PHE A 49 4.69 -2.53 -30.27
N GLY A 50 5.20 -3.56 -30.94
CA GLY A 50 4.56 -4.89 -31.07
C GLY A 50 4.85 -5.82 -29.88
N LEU A 51 5.51 -5.39 -28.82
CA LEU A 51 5.95 -6.20 -27.66
C LEU A 51 6.84 -7.41 -28.04
N ARG A 52 7.50 -7.38 -29.20
CA ARG A 52 8.44 -8.41 -29.66
C ARG A 52 9.87 -8.17 -29.20
N ASP A 53 10.19 -6.94 -28.80
CA ASP A 53 11.47 -6.55 -28.24
C ASP A 53 11.24 -5.72 -26.97
N ALA A 54 11.83 -6.15 -25.85
CA ALA A 54 11.70 -5.48 -24.57
C ALA A 54 12.57 -4.21 -24.48
N GLY A 55 12.08 -3.17 -23.79
CA GLY A 55 12.86 -1.97 -23.46
C GLY A 55 12.08 -0.68 -23.55
N ASN A 56 12.80 0.42 -23.47
CA ASN A 56 12.21 1.75 -23.37
C ASN A 56 11.66 2.25 -24.71
N ILE A 57 10.49 2.91 -24.65
CA ILE A 57 9.83 3.57 -25.79
C ILE A 57 9.61 5.04 -25.45
N TYR A 58 8.91 5.30 -24.36
CA TYR A 58 8.49 6.61 -23.91
C TYR A 58 8.42 6.63 -22.37
N GLY A 59 8.92 7.71 -21.76
CA GLY A 59 9.11 7.79 -20.31
C GLY A 59 7.86 7.61 -19.45
N ARG A 60 6.65 7.80 -20.01
CA ARG A 60 5.40 7.48 -19.33
C ARG A 60 5.20 5.96 -19.16
N LEU A 61 5.66 5.16 -20.12
CA LEU A 61 5.47 3.71 -20.12
C LEU A 61 6.60 2.98 -19.42
N THR A 62 7.83 3.35 -19.75
CA THR A 62 9.05 2.71 -19.24
C THR A 62 10.16 3.73 -19.08
N ASN A 63 10.93 3.58 -18.00
CA ASN A 63 12.11 4.39 -17.72
C ASN A 63 13.09 3.57 -16.87
N SER A 64 14.37 3.59 -17.17
CA SER A 64 15.35 2.75 -16.48
C SER A 64 15.47 3.02 -14.98
N THR A 65 15.32 4.28 -14.54
CA THR A 65 15.31 4.63 -13.09
C THR A 65 14.06 4.09 -12.39
N GLN A 66 12.89 4.24 -13.02
CA GLN A 66 11.63 3.68 -12.52
C GLN A 66 11.71 2.16 -12.46
N GLY A 67 12.28 1.51 -13.47
CA GLY A 67 12.41 0.06 -13.55
C GLY A 67 13.19 -0.53 -12.38
N VAL A 68 14.27 0.12 -11.92
CA VAL A 68 15.01 -0.34 -10.73
C VAL A 68 14.13 -0.30 -9.48
N PHE A 69 13.33 0.77 -9.32
CA PHE A 69 12.40 0.88 -8.20
C PHE A 69 11.30 -0.19 -8.27
N GLU A 70 10.73 -0.43 -9.45
CA GLU A 70 9.71 -1.46 -9.71
C GLU A 70 10.23 -2.87 -9.38
N ASP A 71 11.39 -3.24 -9.91
CA ASP A 71 12.02 -4.55 -9.71
C ASP A 71 12.36 -4.78 -8.24
N ARG A 72 12.86 -3.75 -7.57
CA ARG A 72 13.25 -3.84 -6.15
C ARG A 72 12.05 -4.06 -5.25
N VAL A 73 10.99 -3.27 -5.38
CA VAL A 73 9.78 -3.44 -4.57
C VAL A 73 9.09 -4.76 -4.88
N ALA A 74 9.02 -5.17 -6.16
CA ALA A 74 8.47 -6.47 -6.53
C ALA A 74 9.23 -7.63 -5.87
N ALA A 75 10.57 -7.59 -5.88
CA ALA A 75 11.38 -8.61 -5.23
C ALA A 75 11.23 -8.63 -3.71
N LEU A 76 11.08 -7.48 -3.07
CA LEU A 76 10.86 -7.36 -1.62
C LEU A 76 9.51 -7.95 -1.21
N GLU A 77 8.45 -7.75 -1.99
CA GLU A 77 7.15 -8.38 -1.79
C GLU A 77 7.10 -9.87 -2.19
N GLY A 78 8.10 -10.36 -2.93
CA GLY A 78 8.08 -11.72 -3.49
C GLY A 78 7.19 -11.86 -4.73
N GLY A 79 6.89 -10.76 -5.41
CA GLY A 79 6.12 -10.72 -6.65
C GLY A 79 6.95 -10.98 -7.90
N VAL A 80 6.29 -11.17 -9.03
CA VAL A 80 6.92 -11.44 -10.34
C VAL A 80 7.19 -10.17 -11.14
N ALA A 81 6.45 -9.09 -10.88
CA ALA A 81 6.61 -7.81 -11.56
C ALA A 81 6.01 -6.66 -10.75
N GLY A 82 6.58 -5.46 -10.90
CA GLY A 82 6.11 -4.23 -10.31
C GLY A 82 5.76 -3.15 -11.34
N LEU A 83 4.91 -2.22 -10.96
CA LEU A 83 4.58 -1.03 -11.73
C LEU A 83 4.53 0.19 -10.83
N ALA A 84 5.43 1.14 -11.04
CA ALA A 84 5.45 2.40 -10.34
C ALA A 84 4.51 3.42 -11.01
N VAL A 85 3.76 4.15 -10.17
CA VAL A 85 2.80 5.18 -10.58
C VAL A 85 2.91 6.43 -9.70
N ALA A 86 2.23 7.51 -10.09
CA ALA A 86 2.38 8.83 -9.51
C ALA A 86 2.01 8.93 -8.01
N SER A 87 1.16 8.03 -7.50
CA SER A 87 0.70 8.04 -6.10
C SER A 87 0.10 6.69 -5.69
N GLY A 88 -0.06 6.49 -4.37
CA GLY A 88 -0.82 5.34 -3.85
C GLY A 88 -2.26 5.31 -4.35
N ALA A 89 -2.93 6.47 -4.44
CA ALA A 89 -4.28 6.56 -4.99
C ALA A 89 -4.34 6.09 -6.45
N ALA A 90 -3.34 6.44 -7.28
CA ALA A 90 -3.24 5.95 -8.65
C ALA A 90 -3.00 4.43 -8.69
N ALA A 91 -2.19 3.89 -7.77
CA ALA A 91 -1.96 2.45 -7.67
C ALA A 91 -3.26 1.69 -7.38
N ILE A 92 -4.02 2.13 -6.38
CA ILE A 92 -5.30 1.52 -6.01
C ILE A 92 -6.30 1.64 -7.16
N THR A 93 -6.45 2.84 -7.75
CA THR A 93 -7.37 3.09 -8.87
C THR A 93 -7.06 2.15 -10.04
N TYR A 94 -5.80 2.06 -10.45
CA TYR A 94 -5.41 1.20 -11.58
C TYR A 94 -5.55 -0.29 -11.24
N ALA A 95 -5.23 -0.69 -10.01
CA ALA A 95 -5.42 -2.06 -9.60
C ALA A 95 -6.91 -2.46 -9.70
N LEU A 96 -7.83 -1.65 -9.19
CA LEU A 96 -9.26 -1.96 -9.25
C LEU A 96 -9.81 -1.88 -10.67
N GLN A 97 -9.54 -0.80 -11.41
CA GLN A 97 -10.07 -0.59 -12.78
C GLN A 97 -9.48 -1.55 -13.82
N ASN A 98 -8.37 -2.20 -13.51
CA ASN A 98 -7.79 -3.20 -14.40
C ASN A 98 -8.73 -4.40 -14.62
N ILE A 99 -9.54 -4.74 -13.62
CA ILE A 99 -10.40 -5.93 -13.61
C ILE A 99 -11.87 -5.64 -13.32
N ALA A 100 -12.21 -4.47 -12.78
CA ALA A 100 -13.59 -4.05 -12.54
C ALA A 100 -13.98 -2.92 -13.49
N GLN A 101 -15.13 -3.04 -14.12
CA GLN A 101 -15.69 -2.11 -15.10
C GLN A 101 -17.16 -1.81 -14.78
N ASN A 102 -17.81 -0.99 -15.61
CA ASN A 102 -19.24 -0.71 -15.47
C ASN A 102 -20.07 -2.00 -15.37
N GLY A 103 -20.91 -2.11 -14.36
CA GLY A 103 -21.73 -3.27 -14.05
C GLY A 103 -21.04 -4.32 -13.15
N ASP A 104 -19.78 -4.12 -12.79
CA ASP A 104 -19.04 -5.00 -11.90
C ASP A 104 -19.19 -4.57 -10.43
N HIS A 105 -18.76 -5.44 -9.52
CA HIS A 105 -18.87 -5.26 -8.09
C HIS A 105 -17.53 -5.50 -7.38
N ILE A 106 -17.29 -4.74 -6.30
CA ILE A 106 -16.11 -4.83 -5.42
C ILE A 106 -16.58 -5.10 -4.00
N VAL A 107 -15.96 -6.03 -3.30
CA VAL A 107 -16.09 -6.18 -1.85
C VAL A 107 -14.84 -5.56 -1.20
N ALA A 108 -15.03 -4.70 -0.21
CA ALA A 108 -13.91 -4.03 0.44
C ALA A 108 -14.10 -3.91 1.96
N ALA A 109 -12.98 -3.79 2.68
CA ALA A 109 -12.97 -3.59 4.13
C ALA A 109 -13.58 -2.22 4.50
N ASP A 110 -14.14 -2.13 5.71
CA ASP A 110 -14.72 -0.90 6.28
C ASP A 110 -13.66 0.03 6.90
N ASN A 111 -12.53 -0.52 7.34
CA ASN A 111 -11.44 0.19 8.00
C ASN A 111 -10.31 0.63 7.04
N LEU A 112 -10.68 1.09 5.84
CA LEU A 112 -9.74 1.56 4.82
C LEU A 112 -9.24 2.98 5.09
N TYR A 113 -8.12 3.32 4.47
CA TYR A 113 -7.74 4.71 4.27
C TYR A 113 -8.89 5.50 3.64
N GLY A 114 -9.23 6.68 4.21
CA GLY A 114 -10.38 7.46 3.76
C GLY A 114 -10.41 7.76 2.25
N GLY A 115 -9.24 7.93 1.61
CA GLY A 115 -9.16 8.09 0.15
C GLY A 115 -9.55 6.84 -0.61
N SER A 116 -9.20 5.64 -0.12
CA SER A 116 -9.58 4.35 -0.70
C SER A 116 -11.08 4.10 -0.53
N TYR A 117 -11.60 4.40 0.66
CA TYR A 117 -13.03 4.32 0.95
C TYR A 117 -13.82 5.20 -0.03
N ASN A 118 -13.48 6.48 -0.13
CA ASN A 118 -14.15 7.43 -1.05
C ASN A 118 -13.99 7.02 -2.53
N LEU A 119 -12.84 6.51 -2.93
CA LEU A 119 -12.64 6.00 -4.28
C LEU A 119 -13.64 4.89 -4.60
N ILE A 120 -13.76 3.90 -3.73
CA ILE A 120 -14.59 2.71 -3.95
C ILE A 120 -16.08 3.07 -3.84
N THR A 121 -16.47 3.79 -2.79
CA THR A 121 -17.89 4.05 -2.50
C THR A 121 -18.51 5.14 -3.37
N HIS A 122 -17.74 6.14 -3.76
CA HIS A 122 -18.27 7.31 -4.49
C HIS A 122 -17.70 7.43 -5.90
N THR A 123 -16.38 7.48 -6.07
CA THR A 123 -15.78 7.77 -7.39
C THR A 123 -16.04 6.65 -8.39
N LEU A 124 -15.75 5.40 -8.04
CA LEU A 124 -15.99 4.25 -8.92
C LEU A 124 -17.49 3.98 -9.13
N ALA A 125 -18.34 4.31 -8.14
CA ALA A 125 -19.78 4.23 -8.28
C ALA A 125 -20.31 5.12 -9.42
N THR A 126 -19.72 6.31 -9.64
CA THR A 126 -20.09 7.17 -10.80
C THR A 126 -19.73 6.55 -12.14
N GLN A 127 -18.83 5.56 -12.15
CA GLN A 127 -18.43 4.80 -13.32
C GLN A 127 -19.22 3.49 -13.48
N GLY A 128 -20.24 3.28 -12.63
CA GLY A 128 -21.11 2.10 -12.66
C GLY A 128 -20.52 0.86 -12.01
N ILE A 129 -19.45 1.00 -11.20
CA ILE A 129 -18.91 -0.08 -10.39
C ILE A 129 -19.56 -0.02 -9.02
N THR A 130 -20.26 -1.09 -8.63
CA THR A 130 -20.93 -1.20 -7.33
C THR A 130 -19.98 -1.75 -6.26
N ASN A 131 -20.33 -1.59 -4.99
CA ASN A 131 -19.50 -2.09 -3.90
C ASN A 131 -20.33 -2.57 -2.71
N THR A 132 -19.72 -3.41 -1.88
CA THR A 132 -20.18 -3.76 -0.53
C THR A 132 -19.01 -3.56 0.43
N ILE A 133 -19.21 -2.70 1.43
CA ILE A 133 -18.25 -2.42 2.49
C ILE A 133 -18.64 -3.22 3.72
N ILE A 134 -17.70 -3.96 4.29
CA ILE A 134 -17.95 -4.86 5.43
C ILE A 134 -16.75 -4.92 6.37
N ASN A 135 -16.97 -5.39 7.60
CA ASN A 135 -15.87 -5.92 8.40
C ASN A 135 -15.30 -7.16 7.69
N ILE A 136 -14.14 -6.99 7.07
CA ILE A 136 -13.56 -8.01 6.19
C ILE A 136 -13.09 -9.26 6.94
N ASN A 137 -12.83 -9.17 8.24
CA ASN A 137 -12.46 -10.29 9.11
C ASN A 137 -13.67 -11.16 9.50
N ASP A 138 -14.90 -10.67 9.27
CA ASP A 138 -16.10 -11.49 9.33
C ASP A 138 -16.23 -12.31 8.03
N LEU A 139 -15.69 -13.52 8.04
CA LEU A 139 -15.65 -14.38 6.85
C LEU A 139 -17.05 -14.85 6.40
N GLU A 140 -18.05 -14.88 7.29
CA GLU A 140 -19.43 -15.20 6.93
C GLU A 140 -20.08 -14.00 6.21
N ALA A 141 -19.84 -12.79 6.69
CA ALA A 141 -20.27 -11.57 6.01
C ALA A 141 -19.58 -11.42 4.64
N LEU A 142 -18.28 -11.74 4.55
CA LEU A 142 -17.55 -11.73 3.28
C LEU A 142 -18.14 -12.74 2.29
N GLU A 143 -18.40 -13.96 2.72
CA GLU A 143 -19.04 -14.99 1.87
C GLU A 143 -20.40 -14.51 1.34
N ALA A 144 -21.22 -13.90 2.20
CA ALA A 144 -22.54 -13.36 1.84
C ALA A 144 -22.49 -12.13 0.93
N ALA A 145 -21.43 -11.33 1.01
CA ALA A 145 -21.24 -10.11 0.22
C ALA A 145 -20.83 -10.39 -1.24
N ILE A 146 -20.27 -11.57 -1.54
CA ILE A 146 -19.82 -11.92 -2.88
C ILE A 146 -21.01 -12.16 -3.80
N GLN A 147 -21.06 -11.44 -4.92
CA GLN A 147 -22.07 -11.50 -5.97
C GLN A 147 -21.50 -12.13 -7.24
N PRO A 148 -22.35 -12.59 -8.19
CA PRO A 148 -21.87 -13.15 -9.46
C PRO A 148 -20.95 -12.21 -10.27
N ASN A 149 -21.16 -10.90 -10.17
CA ASN A 149 -20.38 -9.85 -10.83
C ASN A 149 -19.24 -9.28 -9.94
N THR A 150 -18.98 -9.84 -8.76
CA THR A 150 -17.83 -9.43 -7.94
C THR A 150 -16.52 -9.78 -8.65
N LYS A 151 -15.63 -8.81 -8.75
CA LYS A 151 -14.34 -8.93 -9.45
C LYS A 151 -13.15 -9.01 -8.52
N VAL A 152 -13.26 -8.46 -7.31
CA VAL A 152 -12.15 -8.33 -6.40
C VAL A 152 -12.62 -8.19 -4.95
N VAL A 153 -11.81 -8.72 -4.05
CA VAL A 153 -11.82 -8.38 -2.62
C VAL A 153 -10.64 -7.46 -2.36
N TYR A 154 -10.86 -6.34 -1.67
CA TYR A 154 -9.84 -5.34 -1.37
C TYR A 154 -9.78 -5.03 0.12
N ALA A 155 -8.57 -5.05 0.71
CA ALA A 155 -8.34 -4.72 2.12
C ALA A 155 -6.94 -4.13 2.34
N GLU A 156 -6.71 -3.58 3.55
CA GLU A 156 -5.41 -3.10 4.00
C GLU A 156 -4.83 -4.05 5.06
N THR A 157 -3.52 -4.29 5.06
CA THR A 157 -2.84 -5.19 6.01
C THR A 157 -3.05 -4.75 7.46
N PHE A 158 -2.96 -3.44 7.70
CA PHE A 158 -3.37 -2.77 8.92
C PHE A 158 -4.42 -1.72 8.59
N GLY A 159 -5.56 -1.79 9.27
CA GLY A 159 -6.63 -0.81 9.13
C GLY A 159 -6.23 0.59 9.61
N ASN A 160 -6.85 1.60 9.03
CA ASN A 160 -6.64 3.00 9.36
C ASN A 160 -7.92 3.59 9.96
N PRO A 161 -7.92 4.12 11.20
CA PRO A 161 -6.73 4.60 11.92
C PRO A 161 -6.21 3.68 13.03
N ASN A 162 -6.88 2.59 13.39
CA ASN A 162 -6.69 1.86 14.65
C ASN A 162 -5.69 0.71 14.59
N SER A 163 -5.09 0.44 13.41
CA SER A 163 -4.17 -0.69 13.19
C SER A 163 -4.80 -2.08 13.42
N ASP A 164 -6.10 -2.24 13.15
CA ASP A 164 -6.73 -3.55 13.12
C ASP A 164 -6.04 -4.47 12.12
N VAL A 165 -5.86 -5.74 12.47
CA VAL A 165 -5.08 -6.68 11.68
C VAL A 165 -5.97 -7.53 10.77
N LEU A 166 -5.65 -7.54 9.48
CA LEU A 166 -6.34 -8.33 8.48
C LEU A 166 -6.04 -9.83 8.61
N ASP A 167 -7.07 -10.69 8.59
CA ASP A 167 -6.90 -12.14 8.42
C ASP A 167 -6.64 -12.50 6.94
N LEU A 168 -5.40 -12.30 6.52
CA LEU A 168 -4.97 -12.50 5.13
C LEU A 168 -5.38 -13.87 4.58
N GLU A 169 -5.09 -14.95 5.30
CA GLU A 169 -5.33 -16.32 4.82
C GLU A 169 -6.82 -16.67 4.80
N GLY A 170 -7.58 -16.19 5.80
CA GLY A 170 -9.03 -16.39 5.86
C GLY A 170 -9.73 -15.68 4.69
N VAL A 171 -9.42 -14.41 4.47
CA VAL A 171 -10.00 -13.61 3.37
C VAL A 171 -9.60 -14.17 2.01
N ALA A 172 -8.32 -14.51 1.81
CA ALA A 172 -7.84 -15.13 0.58
C ALA A 172 -8.57 -16.43 0.26
N ALA A 173 -8.78 -17.29 1.27
CA ALA A 173 -9.48 -18.56 1.09
C ALA A 173 -10.94 -18.36 0.64
N VAL A 174 -11.63 -17.35 1.15
CA VAL A 174 -13.00 -17.00 0.71
C VAL A 174 -12.96 -16.49 -0.74
N ALA A 175 -12.13 -15.50 -1.04
CA ALA A 175 -12.04 -14.92 -2.38
C ALA A 175 -11.73 -15.99 -3.46
N HIS A 176 -10.76 -16.86 -3.20
CA HIS A 176 -10.32 -17.88 -4.14
C HIS A 176 -11.39 -18.98 -4.37
N ARG A 177 -12.21 -19.34 -3.36
CA ARG A 177 -13.34 -20.26 -3.57
C ARG A 177 -14.31 -19.74 -4.64
N HIS A 178 -14.45 -18.44 -4.76
CA HIS A 178 -15.29 -17.78 -5.77
C HIS A 178 -14.54 -17.42 -7.06
N GLY A 179 -13.25 -17.81 -7.18
CA GLY A 179 -12.42 -17.47 -8.34
C GLY A 179 -12.24 -15.96 -8.50
N ILE A 180 -12.06 -15.25 -7.38
CA ILE A 180 -11.90 -13.79 -7.29
C ILE A 180 -10.51 -13.50 -6.73
N PRO A 181 -9.72 -12.57 -7.33
CA PRO A 181 -8.44 -12.18 -6.77
C PRO A 181 -8.61 -11.34 -5.50
N PHE A 182 -7.62 -11.44 -4.62
CA PHE A 182 -7.49 -10.66 -3.41
C PHE A 182 -6.37 -9.63 -3.58
N ILE A 183 -6.73 -8.34 -3.48
CA ILE A 183 -5.81 -7.20 -3.56
C ILE A 183 -5.62 -6.62 -2.17
N VAL A 184 -4.37 -6.50 -1.74
CA VAL A 184 -4.00 -5.99 -0.42
C VAL A 184 -3.17 -4.71 -0.54
N ASP A 185 -3.58 -3.66 0.15
CA ASP A 185 -2.73 -2.51 0.38
C ASP A 185 -1.80 -2.80 1.57
N ASN A 186 -0.52 -2.97 1.28
CA ASN A 186 0.50 -3.28 2.28
C ASN A 186 1.32 -2.04 2.70
N THR A 187 0.74 -0.86 2.55
CA THR A 187 1.42 0.41 2.87
C THR A 187 1.90 0.46 4.32
N PHE A 188 1.09 0.00 5.28
CA PHE A 188 1.44 0.02 6.70
C PHE A 188 2.22 -1.22 7.14
N GLY A 189 1.91 -2.39 6.54
CA GLY A 189 2.65 -3.62 6.81
C GLY A 189 4.08 -3.57 6.29
N THR A 190 4.31 -2.96 5.17
CA THR A 190 5.57 -2.99 4.40
C THR A 190 6.04 -4.40 4.03
N PRO A 191 6.81 -4.59 2.97
CA PRO A 191 7.35 -5.91 2.62
C PRO A 191 8.37 -6.43 3.66
N TYR A 192 8.78 -5.58 4.60
CA TYR A 192 9.69 -5.98 5.67
C TYR A 192 8.98 -6.71 6.82
N LEU A 193 7.82 -6.22 7.26
CA LEU A 193 7.07 -6.85 8.36
C LEU A 193 6.26 -8.04 7.87
N ILE A 194 5.65 -7.93 6.68
CA ILE A 194 4.81 -8.98 6.10
C ILE A 194 4.78 -8.90 4.58
N ARG A 195 4.68 -10.05 3.94
CA ARG A 195 4.49 -10.20 2.49
C ARG A 195 3.13 -10.84 2.22
N PRO A 196 2.08 -10.05 1.93
CA PRO A 196 0.74 -10.60 1.71
C PRO A 196 0.66 -11.67 0.61
N LEU A 197 1.55 -11.62 -0.40
CA LEU A 197 1.66 -12.64 -1.44
C LEU A 197 2.05 -14.03 -0.92
N GLU A 198 2.67 -14.13 0.24
CA GLU A 198 2.99 -15.39 0.93
C GLU A 198 1.79 -15.93 1.71
N HIS A 199 0.77 -15.09 1.96
CA HIS A 199 -0.45 -15.37 2.72
C HIS A 199 -1.73 -15.37 1.87
N GLY A 200 -1.60 -15.51 0.55
CA GLY A 200 -2.73 -15.69 -0.35
C GLY A 200 -3.23 -14.43 -1.06
N ALA A 201 -2.65 -13.26 -0.84
CA ALA A 201 -2.91 -12.12 -1.72
C ALA A 201 -2.40 -12.41 -3.14
N ASP A 202 -3.09 -11.89 -4.15
CA ASP A 202 -2.71 -12.02 -5.56
C ASP A 202 -1.99 -10.79 -6.07
N ILE A 203 -2.42 -9.63 -5.61
CA ILE A 203 -1.87 -8.32 -5.96
C ILE A 203 -1.63 -7.52 -4.68
N VAL A 204 -0.49 -6.85 -4.62
CA VAL A 204 -0.18 -5.92 -3.53
C VAL A 204 -0.05 -4.51 -4.09
N VAL A 205 -0.59 -3.53 -3.36
CA VAL A 205 -0.40 -2.11 -3.67
C VAL A 205 0.27 -1.39 -2.51
N HIS A 206 0.98 -0.32 -2.81
CA HIS A 206 1.58 0.56 -1.81
C HIS A 206 1.41 2.03 -2.18
N SER A 207 1.11 2.84 -1.20
CA SER A 207 1.53 4.24 -1.24
C SER A 207 3.02 4.31 -0.90
N ALA A 208 3.87 4.39 -1.92
CA ALA A 208 5.31 4.49 -1.73
C ALA A 208 5.74 5.80 -1.02
N THR A 209 4.84 6.78 -1.00
CA THR A 209 4.93 8.04 -0.25
C THR A 209 5.20 7.82 1.25
N LYS A 210 4.73 6.68 1.79
CA LYS A 210 4.73 6.35 3.22
C LYS A 210 6.05 5.66 3.61
N PHE A 211 6.02 4.51 4.27
CA PHE A 211 7.22 3.81 4.74
C PHE A 211 8.27 3.52 3.66
N LEU A 212 7.87 3.20 2.42
CA LEU A 212 8.85 2.93 1.36
C LEU A 212 9.77 4.13 1.14
N GLY A 213 9.22 5.34 0.99
CA GLY A 213 9.98 6.58 0.91
C GLY A 213 10.49 7.06 2.27
N GLY A 214 9.62 7.08 3.26
CA GLY A 214 9.90 7.30 4.68
C GLY A 214 10.22 8.73 5.12
N HIS A 215 10.27 9.71 4.22
CA HIS A 215 10.78 11.05 4.52
C HIS A 215 9.82 12.19 4.15
N GLY A 216 8.60 11.87 3.70
CA GLY A 216 7.61 12.88 3.31
C GLY A 216 8.02 13.78 2.13
N THR A 217 9.00 13.37 1.33
CA THR A 217 9.61 14.19 0.28
C THR A 217 9.03 13.99 -1.09
N SER A 218 8.49 12.80 -1.40
CA SER A 218 8.04 12.45 -2.73
C SER A 218 6.78 11.60 -2.71
N LEU A 219 5.88 11.90 -3.64
CA LEU A 219 4.71 11.06 -3.91
C LEU A 219 5.09 9.91 -4.84
N GLY A 220 4.49 8.75 -4.61
CA GLY A 220 4.58 7.61 -5.48
C GLY A 220 3.63 6.49 -5.04
N GLY A 221 3.35 5.59 -5.95
CA GLY A 221 2.64 4.34 -5.70
C GLY A 221 3.31 3.20 -6.44
N VAL A 222 3.07 1.98 -6.00
CA VAL A 222 3.52 0.79 -6.70
C VAL A 222 2.48 -0.31 -6.61
N ILE A 223 2.32 -1.06 -7.71
CA ILE A 223 1.48 -2.24 -7.82
C ILE A 223 2.41 -3.41 -8.04
N VAL A 224 2.28 -4.47 -7.25
CA VAL A 224 3.06 -5.70 -7.36
C VAL A 224 2.15 -6.86 -7.73
N ASP A 225 2.50 -7.54 -8.82
CA ASP A 225 1.79 -8.74 -9.32
C ASP A 225 2.41 -9.99 -8.69
N GLY A 226 1.60 -10.79 -8.00
CA GLY A 226 2.03 -12.08 -7.45
C GLY A 226 2.23 -13.16 -8.50
N GLY A 227 1.62 -13.00 -9.67
CA GLY A 227 1.76 -13.91 -10.83
C GLY A 227 1.12 -15.28 -10.64
N LYS A 228 0.36 -15.50 -9.59
CA LYS A 228 -0.21 -16.80 -9.23
C LYS A 228 -1.69 -16.97 -9.60
N PHE A 229 -2.44 -15.87 -9.76
CA PHE A 229 -3.86 -15.94 -10.07
C PHE A 229 -4.09 -16.39 -11.53
N ASP A 230 -4.92 -17.40 -11.73
CA ASP A 230 -5.25 -17.89 -13.06
C ASP A 230 -6.37 -17.08 -13.72
N TRP A 231 -5.98 -16.02 -14.42
CA TRP A 231 -6.92 -15.14 -15.16
C TRP A 231 -7.72 -15.88 -16.23
N LYS A 232 -7.23 -17.03 -16.72
CA LYS A 232 -7.87 -17.83 -17.79
C LYS A 232 -8.84 -18.87 -17.25
N ALA A 233 -8.83 -19.18 -15.98
CA ALA A 233 -9.79 -20.10 -15.38
C ALA A 233 -11.24 -19.66 -15.62
N ASN A 234 -11.49 -18.34 -15.65
CA ASN A 234 -12.80 -17.76 -15.96
C ASN A 234 -12.67 -16.55 -16.91
N PRO A 235 -12.47 -16.75 -18.21
CA PRO A 235 -12.27 -15.65 -19.17
C PRO A 235 -13.50 -14.76 -19.35
N GLY A 236 -14.69 -15.21 -18.94
CA GLY A 236 -15.89 -14.40 -18.89
C GLY A 236 -15.87 -13.41 -17.73
N LYS A 237 -15.23 -13.78 -16.62
CA LYS A 237 -15.12 -12.93 -15.43
C LYS A 237 -14.02 -11.87 -15.59
N PHE A 238 -12.89 -12.20 -16.23
CA PHE A 238 -11.75 -11.29 -16.43
C PHE A 238 -11.42 -11.08 -17.91
N PRO A 239 -12.36 -10.52 -18.71
CA PRO A 239 -12.17 -10.39 -20.16
C PRO A 239 -11.01 -9.48 -20.52
N THR A 240 -10.68 -8.49 -19.69
CA THR A 240 -9.57 -7.54 -19.92
C THR A 240 -8.19 -8.20 -19.96
N LEU A 241 -8.03 -9.35 -19.32
CA LEU A 241 -6.77 -10.09 -19.27
C LEU A 241 -6.81 -11.38 -20.10
N ALA A 242 -7.99 -12.03 -20.19
CA ALA A 242 -8.15 -13.36 -20.75
C ALA A 242 -8.81 -13.39 -22.16
N LYS A 243 -9.17 -12.22 -22.72
CA LYS A 243 -9.71 -12.09 -24.08
C LYS A 243 -8.89 -11.09 -24.89
N PRO A 244 -9.01 -11.11 -26.26
CA PRO A 244 -8.34 -10.15 -27.12
C PRO A 244 -8.65 -8.70 -26.74
N ASP A 245 -7.61 -7.91 -26.47
CA ASP A 245 -7.75 -6.49 -26.13
C ASP A 245 -7.76 -5.65 -27.43
N PRO A 246 -8.87 -4.94 -27.75
CA PRO A 246 -8.99 -4.16 -28.96
C PRO A 246 -8.07 -2.94 -28.99
N SER A 247 -7.65 -2.42 -27.82
CA SER A 247 -6.76 -1.27 -27.73
C SER A 247 -5.30 -1.62 -27.97
N TYR A 248 -4.95 -2.93 -27.97
CA TYR A 248 -3.59 -3.41 -28.13
C TYR A 248 -3.48 -4.56 -29.13
N HIS A 249 -3.87 -4.30 -30.40
CA HIS A 249 -3.74 -5.24 -31.52
C HIS A 249 -4.41 -6.62 -31.32
N GLY A 250 -5.39 -6.73 -30.42
CA GLY A 250 -6.08 -7.98 -30.14
C GLY A 250 -5.27 -9.02 -29.37
N ILE A 251 -4.22 -8.60 -28.66
CA ILE A 251 -3.48 -9.53 -27.79
C ILE A 251 -4.34 -9.97 -26.59
N VAL A 252 -4.09 -11.18 -26.12
CA VAL A 252 -4.57 -11.69 -24.83
C VAL A 252 -3.41 -11.55 -23.84
N PHE A 253 -3.52 -10.64 -22.89
CA PHE A 253 -2.40 -10.34 -21.97
C PHE A 253 -1.94 -11.57 -21.19
N ALA A 254 -2.87 -12.40 -20.70
CA ALA A 254 -2.55 -13.62 -19.97
C ALA A 254 -1.75 -14.64 -20.82
N ASP A 255 -1.92 -14.65 -22.15
CA ASP A 255 -1.14 -15.49 -23.06
C ASP A 255 0.19 -14.85 -23.47
N ALA A 256 0.18 -13.54 -23.71
CA ALA A 256 1.33 -12.83 -24.24
C ALA A 256 2.48 -12.67 -23.25
N VAL A 257 2.16 -12.46 -21.95
CA VAL A 257 3.16 -12.15 -20.90
C VAL A 257 3.02 -13.01 -19.64
N GLY A 258 2.10 -13.98 -19.63
CA GLY A 258 1.98 -14.99 -18.57
C GLY A 258 1.78 -14.37 -17.18
N ALA A 259 2.66 -14.69 -16.25
CA ALA A 259 2.56 -14.31 -14.83
C ALA A 259 2.54 -12.80 -14.60
N ALA A 260 3.10 -11.98 -15.48
CA ALA A 260 3.11 -10.52 -15.36
C ALA A 260 1.92 -9.83 -16.09
N ALA A 261 0.88 -10.58 -16.46
CA ALA A 261 -0.23 -10.08 -17.25
C ALA A 261 -0.94 -8.88 -16.63
N TYR A 262 -1.12 -8.91 -15.31
CA TYR A 262 -1.86 -7.88 -14.59
C TYR A 262 -1.20 -6.51 -14.67
N VAL A 263 0.05 -6.39 -14.25
CA VAL A 263 0.78 -5.11 -14.30
C VAL A 263 1.13 -4.69 -15.72
N THR A 264 1.37 -5.65 -16.63
CA THR A 264 1.65 -5.33 -18.04
C THR A 264 0.45 -4.68 -18.70
N ARG A 265 -0.77 -5.20 -18.46
CA ARG A 265 -1.98 -4.55 -18.97
C ARG A 265 -2.18 -3.15 -18.38
N ILE A 266 -1.97 -2.97 -17.09
CA ILE A 266 -2.05 -1.62 -16.48
C ILE A 266 -1.09 -0.67 -17.19
N ARG A 267 0.16 -1.08 -17.40
CA ARG A 267 1.18 -0.27 -18.09
C ARG A 267 0.78 0.05 -19.53
N ALA A 268 0.35 -0.97 -20.29
CA ALA A 268 0.08 -0.85 -21.71
C ALA A 268 -1.24 -0.14 -22.03
N VAL A 269 -2.21 -0.13 -21.11
CA VAL A 269 -3.54 0.44 -21.30
C VAL A 269 -3.79 1.60 -20.34
N LEU A 270 -3.98 1.33 -19.04
CA LEU A 270 -4.42 2.35 -18.10
C LEU A 270 -3.39 3.48 -17.92
N LEU A 271 -2.13 3.13 -17.63
CA LEU A 271 -1.06 4.12 -17.48
C LEU A 271 -0.79 4.88 -18.78
N ARG A 272 -0.78 4.16 -19.93
CA ARG A 272 -0.60 4.79 -21.23
C ARG A 272 -1.65 5.86 -21.51
N ASP A 273 -2.92 5.56 -21.23
CA ASP A 273 -4.06 6.37 -21.68
C ASP A 273 -4.45 7.45 -20.66
N THR A 274 -4.26 7.21 -19.35
CA THR A 274 -4.67 8.14 -18.29
C THR A 274 -3.51 8.89 -17.63
N GLY A 275 -2.27 8.40 -17.79
CA GLY A 275 -1.06 9.20 -17.62
C GLY A 275 -0.54 9.40 -16.20
N ALA A 276 -0.97 8.65 -15.18
CA ALA A 276 -0.46 8.78 -13.82
C ALA A 276 0.97 8.20 -13.63
N ALA A 277 1.89 8.61 -14.49
CA ALA A 277 3.29 8.16 -14.47
C ALA A 277 4.08 8.82 -13.33
N ILE A 278 4.93 8.03 -12.68
CA ILE A 278 5.87 8.56 -11.68
C ILE A 278 7.02 9.31 -12.38
N SER A 279 7.52 10.38 -11.75
CA SER A 279 8.75 11.04 -12.19
C SER A 279 9.97 10.15 -11.91
N PRO A 280 10.97 10.07 -12.83
CA PRO A 280 12.24 9.39 -12.55
C PRO A 280 12.95 9.93 -11.31
N PHE A 281 12.85 11.23 -11.05
CA PHE A 281 13.41 11.84 -9.84
C PHE A 281 12.69 11.35 -8.58
N ASN A 282 11.36 11.27 -8.58
CA ASN A 282 10.62 10.71 -7.45
C ASN A 282 10.96 9.23 -7.24
N ALA A 283 11.04 8.44 -8.32
CA ALA A 283 11.44 7.04 -8.24
C ALA A 283 12.83 6.86 -7.61
N PHE A 284 13.78 7.73 -7.96
CA PHE A 284 15.12 7.74 -7.37
C PHE A 284 15.08 8.04 -5.87
N ILE A 285 14.34 9.08 -5.44
CA ILE A 285 14.22 9.42 -4.02
C ILE A 285 13.54 8.29 -3.23
N LEU A 286 12.48 7.71 -3.77
CA LEU A 286 11.80 6.58 -3.14
C LEU A 286 12.70 5.35 -3.06
N LEU A 287 13.53 5.11 -4.07
CA LEU A 287 14.51 4.04 -4.08
C LEU A 287 15.52 4.19 -2.94
N GLN A 288 16.02 5.40 -2.69
CA GLN A 288 16.90 5.68 -1.55
C GLN A 288 16.19 5.40 -0.20
N GLY A 289 14.90 5.70 -0.09
CA GLY A 289 14.10 5.31 1.05
C GLY A 289 14.03 3.80 1.23
N VAL A 290 13.80 3.05 0.16
CA VAL A 290 13.75 1.57 0.19
C VAL A 290 15.08 0.97 0.69
N GLU A 291 16.22 1.57 0.35
CA GLU A 291 17.55 1.06 0.75
C GLU A 291 17.75 1.02 2.28
N THR A 292 16.98 1.78 3.05
CA THR A 292 17.03 1.80 4.51
C THR A 292 15.72 1.35 5.16
N LEU A 293 14.83 0.69 4.41
CA LEU A 293 13.48 0.35 4.87
C LEU A 293 13.51 -0.51 6.13
N SER A 294 14.28 -1.59 6.15
CA SER A 294 14.36 -2.50 7.30
C SER A 294 14.80 -1.77 8.57
N LEU A 295 15.87 -0.98 8.48
CA LEU A 295 16.42 -0.23 9.62
C LEU A 295 15.42 0.78 10.19
N ARG A 296 14.67 1.45 9.32
CA ARG A 296 13.66 2.43 9.74
C ARG A 296 12.45 1.75 10.37
N VAL A 297 11.94 0.70 9.72
CA VAL A 297 10.75 -0.01 10.20
C VAL A 297 11.00 -0.69 11.54
N GLU A 298 12.17 -1.31 11.74
CA GLU A 298 12.56 -1.85 13.04
C GLU A 298 12.51 -0.77 14.14
N ARG A 299 13.11 0.40 13.88
CA ARG A 299 13.11 1.50 14.86
C ARG A 299 11.72 2.06 15.10
N HIS A 300 10.89 2.22 14.03
CA HIS A 300 9.50 2.64 14.17
C HIS A 300 8.71 1.70 15.09
N VAL A 301 8.83 0.39 14.87
CA VAL A 301 8.13 -0.63 15.66
C VAL A 301 8.64 -0.65 17.11
N GLU A 302 9.96 -0.65 17.31
CA GLU A 302 10.55 -0.62 18.65
C GLU A 302 10.05 0.58 19.46
N ASN A 303 10.08 1.77 18.86
CA ASN A 303 9.60 3.00 19.52
C ASN A 303 8.09 2.93 19.79
N ALA A 304 7.30 2.48 18.80
CA ALA A 304 5.84 2.38 18.94
C ALA A 304 5.42 1.47 20.09
N LEU A 305 6.02 0.30 20.21
CA LEU A 305 5.71 -0.64 21.31
C LEU A 305 6.02 -0.05 22.68
N LYS A 306 7.10 0.72 22.82
CA LYS A 306 7.44 1.43 24.08
C LYS A 306 6.44 2.56 24.36
N VAL A 307 5.98 3.28 23.33
CA VAL A 307 4.93 4.31 23.46
C VAL A 307 3.60 3.68 23.87
N VAL A 308 3.22 2.56 23.26
CA VAL A 308 2.01 1.79 23.62
C VAL A 308 2.05 1.37 25.08
N ASP A 309 3.19 0.83 25.55
CA ASP A 309 3.37 0.46 26.95
C ASP A 309 3.25 1.66 27.89
N PHE A 310 3.87 2.79 27.56
CA PHE A 310 3.77 4.03 28.31
C PHE A 310 2.32 4.54 28.39
N LEU A 311 1.65 4.69 27.24
CA LEU A 311 0.30 5.23 27.18
C LEU A 311 -0.72 4.33 27.89
N SER A 312 -0.59 3.00 27.76
CA SER A 312 -1.52 2.04 28.37
C SER A 312 -1.52 2.09 29.92
N LYS A 313 -0.45 2.59 30.52
CA LYS A 313 -0.30 2.74 31.97
C LYS A 313 -0.58 4.14 32.46
N HIS A 314 -0.76 5.12 31.58
CA HIS A 314 -0.86 6.52 31.96
C HIS A 314 -2.26 6.87 32.50
N PRO A 315 -2.38 7.55 33.69
CA PRO A 315 -3.68 7.79 34.32
C PRO A 315 -4.63 8.70 33.53
N LYS A 316 -4.13 9.53 32.63
CA LYS A 316 -4.94 10.44 31.77
C LYS A 316 -5.33 9.83 30.43
N VAL A 317 -4.88 8.62 30.12
CA VAL A 317 -5.27 7.85 28.92
C VAL A 317 -6.47 6.98 29.29
N ALA A 318 -7.48 7.00 28.43
CA ALA A 318 -8.71 6.20 28.57
C ALA A 318 -8.57 4.85 27.90
N ALA A 319 -8.01 4.80 26.70
CA ALA A 319 -7.81 3.60 25.89
C ALA A 319 -6.59 3.74 24.98
N VAL A 320 -6.00 2.63 24.61
CA VAL A 320 -4.98 2.53 23.54
C VAL A 320 -5.43 1.42 22.59
N HIS A 321 -5.54 1.75 21.31
CA HIS A 321 -5.94 0.81 20.26
C HIS A 321 -4.71 0.33 19.50
N HIS A 322 -4.14 -0.78 19.96
CA HIS A 322 -2.98 -1.41 19.33
C HIS A 322 -3.00 -2.92 19.50
N PRO A 323 -2.82 -3.70 18.41
CA PRO A 323 -3.01 -5.15 18.43
C PRO A 323 -1.95 -5.93 19.21
N ALA A 324 -0.86 -5.29 19.64
CA ALA A 324 0.09 -5.89 20.58
C ALA A 324 -0.48 -6.06 22.01
N LEU A 325 -1.53 -5.33 22.38
CA LEU A 325 -2.18 -5.45 23.68
C LEU A 325 -3.02 -6.73 23.74
N GLU A 326 -2.90 -7.50 24.81
CA GLU A 326 -3.58 -8.82 24.97
C GLU A 326 -5.11 -8.73 24.91
N ASN A 327 -5.67 -7.59 25.29
CA ASN A 327 -7.12 -7.34 25.27
C ASN A 327 -7.64 -6.83 23.91
N HIS A 328 -6.78 -6.62 22.92
CA HIS A 328 -7.20 -6.21 21.59
C HIS A 328 -7.84 -7.40 20.85
N HIS A 329 -8.93 -7.13 20.11
CA HIS A 329 -9.68 -8.19 19.41
C HIS A 329 -8.83 -8.94 18.37
N ASP A 330 -7.88 -8.28 17.72
CA ASP A 330 -6.98 -8.85 16.73
C ASP A 330 -5.64 -9.34 17.29
N HIS A 331 -5.48 -9.40 18.62
CA HIS A 331 -4.19 -9.80 19.22
C HIS A 331 -3.66 -11.14 18.68
N LYS A 332 -4.55 -12.11 18.45
CA LYS A 332 -4.16 -13.42 17.88
C LYS A 332 -3.67 -13.33 16.44
N LEU A 333 -4.32 -12.50 15.61
CA LEU A 333 -3.89 -12.24 14.24
C LEU A 333 -2.55 -11.50 14.23
N TYR A 334 -2.37 -10.54 15.14
CA TYR A 334 -1.10 -9.84 15.31
C TYR A 334 0.04 -10.81 15.66
N GLN A 335 -0.15 -11.69 16.62
CA GLN A 335 0.85 -12.70 16.96
C GLN A 335 1.16 -13.64 15.79
N LYS A 336 0.15 -13.98 14.97
CA LYS A 336 0.32 -14.84 13.80
C LYS A 336 1.13 -14.19 12.70
N TYR A 337 0.79 -12.95 12.33
CA TYR A 337 1.34 -12.29 11.14
C TYR A 337 2.53 -11.37 11.43
N PHE A 338 2.66 -10.88 12.67
CA PHE A 338 3.69 -9.92 13.07
C PHE A 338 4.48 -10.39 14.30
N PRO A 339 5.16 -11.57 14.23
CA PRO A 339 5.91 -12.09 15.37
C PRO A 339 7.09 -11.20 15.78
N GLY A 340 7.58 -10.35 14.87
CA GLY A 340 8.62 -9.33 15.13
C GLY A 340 8.07 -7.96 15.57
N GLY A 341 6.75 -7.84 15.72
CA GLY A 341 6.07 -6.57 16.00
C GLY A 341 5.62 -5.84 14.73
N GLY A 342 4.77 -4.84 14.91
CA GLY A 342 4.21 -4.01 13.84
C GLY A 342 3.33 -2.90 14.41
N GLY A 343 2.67 -2.11 13.55
CA GLY A 343 1.69 -1.12 13.98
C GLY A 343 2.29 0.15 14.59
N SER A 344 3.24 0.78 13.93
CA SER A 344 3.79 2.07 14.41
C SER A 344 2.88 3.27 14.17
N ILE A 345 1.70 3.04 13.58
CA ILE A 345 0.62 4.02 13.43
C ILE A 345 -0.57 3.43 14.17
N PHE A 346 -1.06 4.11 15.19
CA PHE A 346 -2.15 3.64 16.03
C PHE A 346 -2.92 4.79 16.68
N THR A 347 -4.02 4.50 17.35
CA THR A 347 -4.80 5.50 18.07
C THR A 347 -4.80 5.25 19.56
N PHE A 348 -5.04 6.32 20.30
CA PHE A 348 -5.37 6.26 21.72
C PHE A 348 -6.39 7.34 22.06
N GLU A 349 -7.02 7.22 23.21
CA GLU A 349 -8.00 8.16 23.72
C GLU A 349 -7.52 8.78 25.03
N VAL A 350 -7.62 10.10 25.10
CA VAL A 350 -7.41 10.81 26.36
C VAL A 350 -8.67 10.77 27.22
N LYS A 351 -8.55 10.89 28.53
CA LYS A 351 -9.71 11.12 29.41
C LYS A 351 -10.23 12.54 29.19
N GLY A 352 -11.52 12.65 28.91
CA GLY A 352 -12.18 13.89 28.56
C GLY A 352 -12.82 13.80 27.17
N GLY A 353 -12.62 14.79 26.33
CA GLY A 353 -13.20 14.86 24.99
C GLY A 353 -12.28 15.60 24.02
N GLN A 354 -12.90 16.26 23.06
CA GLN A 354 -12.21 17.00 22.01
C GLN A 354 -11.28 18.10 22.55
N GLU A 355 -11.71 18.83 23.59
CA GLU A 355 -10.90 19.91 24.15
C GLU A 355 -9.62 19.40 24.78
N GLU A 356 -9.68 18.26 25.48
CA GLU A 356 -8.51 17.61 26.07
C GLU A 356 -7.58 17.06 24.99
N ALA A 357 -8.15 16.41 23.96
CA ALA A 357 -7.40 15.91 22.80
C ALA A 357 -6.65 17.04 22.08
N TRP A 358 -7.30 18.16 21.85
CA TRP A 358 -6.69 19.34 21.22
C TRP A 358 -5.60 19.95 22.09
N ARG A 359 -5.87 20.14 23.41
CA ARG A 359 -4.85 20.66 24.33
C ARG A 359 -3.60 19.77 24.38
N PHE A 360 -3.80 18.46 24.37
CA PHE A 360 -2.70 17.51 24.29
C PHE A 360 -1.90 17.71 22.99
N ILE A 361 -2.58 17.69 21.83
CA ILE A 361 -1.94 17.83 20.50
C ILE A 361 -1.17 19.15 20.41
N ASP A 362 -1.78 20.26 20.83
CA ASP A 362 -1.18 21.60 20.75
C ASP A 362 -0.01 21.80 21.73
N ALA A 363 0.13 20.95 22.74
CA ALA A 363 1.22 20.95 23.69
C ALA A 363 2.46 20.16 23.25
N LEU A 364 2.33 19.30 22.23
CA LEU A 364 3.44 18.51 21.70
C LEU A 364 4.50 19.41 21.03
N GLN A 365 5.77 19.05 21.19
CA GLN A 365 6.92 19.83 20.73
C GLN A 365 7.71 19.11 19.62
N ILE A 366 7.72 17.75 19.63
CA ILE A 366 8.40 16.91 18.66
C ILE A 366 7.44 16.48 17.55
N PHE A 367 6.23 16.09 17.93
CA PHE A 367 5.23 15.62 16.96
C PHE A 367 4.72 16.75 16.07
N SER A 368 4.74 16.54 14.77
CA SER A 368 4.15 17.49 13.82
C SER A 368 2.67 17.18 13.60
N LEU A 369 1.81 18.18 13.76
CA LEU A 369 0.37 18.10 13.46
C LEU A 369 0.17 18.25 11.95
N LEU A 370 -0.12 17.15 11.26
CA LEU A 370 -0.36 17.14 9.81
C LEU A 370 -1.04 15.84 9.33
N ALA A 371 -1.61 15.90 8.12
CA ALA A 371 -2.29 14.77 7.49
C ALA A 371 -1.31 13.85 6.74
N ASN A 372 -0.36 13.25 7.45
CA ASN A 372 0.54 12.21 6.92
C ASN A 372 0.77 11.12 7.97
N VAL A 373 1.48 10.05 7.60
CA VAL A 373 1.91 8.94 8.45
C VAL A 373 3.19 8.33 7.91
N ALA A 374 3.86 7.51 8.70
CA ALA A 374 5.02 6.73 8.28
C ALA A 374 6.23 7.57 7.82
N ASP A 375 6.38 8.75 8.39
CA ASP A 375 7.58 9.58 8.27
C ASP A 375 8.59 9.17 9.34
N VAL A 376 9.88 9.38 9.09
CA VAL A 376 10.94 9.19 10.09
C VAL A 376 10.76 10.11 11.30
N LYS A 377 9.99 11.19 11.16
CA LYS A 377 9.58 12.08 12.26
C LYS A 377 8.22 11.66 12.78
N SER A 378 8.05 11.80 14.09
CA SER A 378 6.79 11.54 14.78
C SER A 378 5.70 12.54 14.37
N LEU A 379 4.51 12.02 14.06
CA LEU A 379 3.37 12.81 13.57
C LEU A 379 2.13 12.54 14.43
N VAL A 380 1.25 13.54 14.50
CA VAL A 380 -0.03 13.46 15.23
C VAL A 380 -1.16 14.07 14.40
N ILE A 381 -2.36 13.54 14.56
CA ILE A 381 -3.57 14.15 14.04
C ILE A 381 -4.79 13.77 14.91
N HIS A 382 -5.83 14.59 14.87
CA HIS A 382 -7.12 14.32 15.47
C HIS A 382 -8.11 13.81 14.41
N PRO A 383 -8.31 12.49 14.25
CA PRO A 383 -9.09 11.92 13.16
C PRO A 383 -10.52 12.47 13.08
N TYR A 384 -11.19 12.57 14.22
CA TYR A 384 -12.59 13.01 14.35
C TYR A 384 -12.87 14.35 13.64
N THR A 385 -11.98 15.35 13.77
CA THR A 385 -12.18 16.70 13.19
C THR A 385 -11.41 16.92 11.89
N THR A 386 -10.70 15.92 11.38
CA THR A 386 -9.82 16.06 10.19
C THR A 386 -10.02 14.93 9.18
N THR A 387 -9.26 13.86 9.27
CA THR A 387 -9.21 12.80 8.25
C THR A 387 -10.50 11.99 8.13
N HIS A 388 -11.35 11.98 9.15
CA HIS A 388 -12.63 11.26 9.22
C HIS A 388 -13.81 12.19 9.46
N SER A 389 -13.63 13.51 9.33
CA SER A 389 -14.70 14.51 9.57
C SER A 389 -15.85 14.45 8.58
N GLN A 390 -15.75 13.66 7.52
CA GLN A 390 -16.81 13.46 6.53
C GLN A 390 -17.72 12.28 6.87
N LEU A 391 -17.35 11.44 7.83
CA LEU A 391 -18.13 10.29 8.26
C LEU A 391 -19.30 10.71 9.14
N SER A 392 -20.41 9.98 9.05
CA SER A 392 -21.53 10.13 9.97
C SER A 392 -21.16 9.70 11.40
N PRO A 393 -21.92 10.11 12.43
CA PRO A 393 -21.69 9.64 13.79
C PRO A 393 -21.72 8.12 13.94
N GLU A 394 -22.56 7.44 13.14
CA GLU A 394 -22.69 5.99 13.11
C GLU A 394 -21.41 5.35 12.53
N GLU A 395 -20.93 5.86 11.39
CA GLU A 395 -19.69 5.38 10.76
C GLU A 395 -18.45 5.62 11.64
N LEU A 396 -18.39 6.76 12.34
CA LEU A 396 -17.33 7.04 13.31
C LEU A 396 -17.34 6.03 14.47
N ALA A 397 -18.55 5.70 14.97
CA ALA A 397 -18.71 4.73 16.06
C ALA A 397 -18.31 3.30 15.62
N GLU A 398 -18.65 2.90 14.39
CA GLU A 398 -18.24 1.61 13.79
C GLU A 398 -16.72 1.51 13.66
N GLN A 399 -16.05 2.62 13.34
CA GLN A 399 -14.59 2.69 13.26
C GLN A 399 -13.91 3.00 14.61
N HIS A 400 -14.65 2.97 15.72
CA HIS A 400 -14.13 3.26 17.07
C HIS A 400 -13.43 4.62 17.15
N ILE A 401 -13.92 5.64 16.43
CA ILE A 401 -13.39 7.01 16.47
C ILE A 401 -14.31 7.87 17.30
N THR A 402 -13.79 8.36 18.42
CA THR A 402 -14.49 9.30 19.33
C THR A 402 -13.90 10.70 19.24
N SER A 403 -14.55 11.68 19.86
CA SER A 403 -13.99 13.03 19.97
C SER A 403 -12.72 13.12 20.85
N ALA A 404 -12.36 12.06 21.55
CA ALA A 404 -11.14 11.95 22.36
C ALA A 404 -10.02 11.19 21.63
N THR A 405 -10.28 10.66 20.41
CA THR A 405 -9.34 9.83 19.66
C THR A 405 -8.23 10.65 19.04
N ILE A 406 -6.99 10.26 19.29
CA ILE A 406 -5.77 10.84 18.75
C ILE A 406 -5.02 9.75 17.98
N ARG A 407 -4.60 10.02 16.73
CA ARG A 407 -3.75 9.12 15.97
C ARG A 407 -2.31 9.57 16.02
N LEU A 408 -1.43 8.66 16.40
CA LEU A 408 0.02 8.83 16.36
C LEU A 408 0.62 8.05 15.18
N SER A 409 1.66 8.60 14.59
CA SER A 409 2.60 7.89 13.70
C SER A 409 3.98 8.07 14.33
N ILE A 410 4.48 7.01 14.96
CA ILE A 410 5.71 7.06 15.74
C ILE A 410 6.92 7.04 14.82
N GLY A 411 7.80 8.02 14.99
CA GLY A 411 9.02 8.18 14.20
C GLY A 411 10.21 7.40 14.73
N THR A 412 11.39 7.80 14.28
CA THR A 412 12.66 7.11 14.58
C THR A 412 13.55 7.92 15.53
N GLU A 413 13.02 8.95 16.17
CA GLU A 413 13.69 9.78 17.18
C GLU A 413 14.12 8.93 18.38
N HIS A 414 14.92 9.48 19.27
CA HIS A 414 15.26 8.80 20.52
C HIS A 414 13.99 8.57 21.35
N ILE A 415 13.81 7.37 21.85
CA ILE A 415 12.56 6.98 22.52
C ILE A 415 12.28 7.81 23.79
N ASP A 416 13.32 8.16 24.55
CA ASP A 416 13.14 8.96 25.76
C ASP A 416 12.60 10.35 25.42
N ASP A 417 13.07 10.99 24.34
CA ASP A 417 12.57 12.29 23.89
C ASP A 417 11.09 12.20 23.48
N ILE A 418 10.70 11.12 22.77
CA ILE A 418 9.29 10.85 22.41
C ILE A 418 8.43 10.72 23.66
N ILE A 419 8.86 9.91 24.64
CA ILE A 419 8.13 9.67 25.89
C ILE A 419 8.02 10.96 26.71
N GLU A 420 9.11 11.73 26.83
CA GLU A 420 9.12 13.00 27.55
C GLU A 420 8.15 14.02 26.93
N ASP A 421 8.10 14.09 25.58
CA ASP A 421 7.17 14.97 24.87
C ASP A 421 5.71 14.57 25.09
N LEU A 422 5.40 13.27 25.00
CA LEU A 422 4.06 12.75 25.30
C LEU A 422 3.68 13.01 26.77
N ALA A 423 4.58 12.78 27.71
CA ALA A 423 4.33 12.99 29.14
C ALA A 423 4.02 14.44 29.46
N GLN A 424 4.87 15.39 28.99
CA GLN A 424 4.66 16.82 29.24
C GLN A 424 3.35 17.34 28.60
N ALA A 425 2.96 16.79 27.45
CA ALA A 425 1.69 17.14 26.79
C ALA A 425 0.48 16.57 27.57
N LEU A 426 0.57 15.33 28.05
CA LEU A 426 -0.45 14.74 28.92
C LEU A 426 -0.59 15.53 30.25
N ASP A 427 0.46 16.16 30.79
CA ASP A 427 0.38 16.99 31.99
C ASP A 427 -0.48 18.25 31.79
N LYS A 428 -0.74 18.67 30.56
CA LYS A 428 -1.54 19.88 30.24
C LYS A 428 -3.05 19.63 30.17
N ILE A 429 -3.49 18.39 30.20
CA ILE A 429 -4.91 18.01 30.13
C ILE A 429 -5.45 17.49 31.47
#